data_c158cfaaeca728d5f7f69c4014c5c12f
#
_entry.id   c158cfaaeca728d5f7f69c4014c5c12f
#
_cell.length_a   1.000
_cell.length_b   1.000
_cell.length_c   1.000
_cell.angle_alpha   90.00
_cell.angle_beta   90.00
_cell.angle_gamma   90.00
#
_symmetry.space_group_name_H-M   'P 1'
#
loop_
_entity.id
_entity.type
_entity.pdbx_description
1 polymer ?
#
loop_
_entity_poly.entity_id
_entity_poly.type
_entity_poly.pdbx_seq_one_letter_code
_entity_poly.pdbx_strand_id
1 'polypeptide(L)'
;MIIFLRHAQAENNTKKILAGRTPGINLTEEGRKQAEQAGKMLEALDVSAIYTSPIDRAIQTSEIVSKHCNVEYKTDNRLIELDMGQFTMMPYQEIFEKHGNVFLKFYSGSSEVSENGVETFAQVQNRVNEMVDFVISKHKNENVVLVT
;
A
#
# COMPACT_ATOMS: atom_id res chain seq x y z
N MET A 1 10.00 10.89 12.62
CA MET A 1 9.82 9.40 12.47
C MET A 1 9.03 9.13 11.20
N ILE A 2 9.32 8.03 10.48
CA ILE A 2 8.49 7.58 9.34
C ILE A 2 7.64 6.41 9.82
N ILE A 3 6.33 6.47 9.57
CA ILE A 3 5.35 5.47 9.97
C ILE A 3 4.74 4.88 8.69
N PHE A 4 4.97 3.59 8.44
CA PHE A 4 4.30 2.88 7.37
C PHE A 4 2.96 2.34 7.85
N LEU A 5 1.91 2.72 7.17
CA LEU A 5 0.55 2.26 7.42
C LEU A 5 0.04 1.49 6.20
N ARG A 6 -0.24 0.21 6.37
CA ARG A 6 -0.94 -0.54 5.33
C ARG A 6 -2.40 -0.08 5.26
N HIS A 7 -2.97 0.00 4.03
CA HIS A 7 -4.39 0.24 3.87
C HIS A 7 -5.23 -0.76 4.68
N ALA A 8 -6.36 -0.32 5.18
CA ALA A 8 -7.30 -1.15 5.95
C ALA A 8 -7.97 -2.22 5.06
N GLN A 9 -8.70 -3.14 5.67
CA GLN A 9 -9.34 -4.25 4.96
C GLN A 9 -10.20 -3.74 3.79
N ALA A 10 -9.94 -4.26 2.59
CA ALA A 10 -10.67 -3.96 1.38
C ALA A 10 -11.38 -5.21 0.82
N GLU A 11 -12.30 -5.01 -0.12
CA GLU A 11 -13.14 -6.06 -0.69
C GLU A 11 -12.33 -7.23 -1.25
N ASN A 12 -11.21 -6.97 -1.88
CA ASN A 12 -10.32 -8.01 -2.42
C ASN A 12 -9.72 -8.91 -1.33
N ASN A 13 -9.49 -8.37 -0.13
CA ASN A 13 -8.97 -9.15 0.99
C ASN A 13 -9.97 -10.21 1.45
N THR A 14 -11.26 -9.84 1.55
CA THR A 14 -12.33 -10.77 1.92
C THR A 14 -12.60 -11.82 0.85
N LYS A 15 -12.49 -11.42 -0.42
CA LYS A 15 -12.65 -12.30 -1.59
C LYS A 15 -11.40 -13.15 -1.87
N LYS A 16 -10.29 -12.91 -1.17
CA LYS A 16 -8.98 -13.55 -1.41
C LYS A 16 -8.50 -13.41 -2.86
N ILE A 17 -8.67 -12.23 -3.43
CA ILE A 17 -8.27 -11.87 -4.79
C ILE A 17 -7.07 -10.93 -4.74
N LEU A 18 -6.11 -11.18 -5.64
CA LEU A 18 -4.93 -10.33 -5.80
C LEU A 18 -5.30 -9.09 -6.63
N ALA A 19 -5.67 -8.01 -5.95
CA ALA A 19 -6.17 -6.81 -6.63
C ALA A 19 -5.10 -6.03 -7.41
N GLY A 20 -3.83 -6.11 -6.99
CA GLY A 20 -2.78 -5.27 -7.58
C GLY A 20 -3.18 -3.78 -7.60
N ARG A 21 -3.03 -3.15 -8.76
CA ARG A 21 -3.37 -1.73 -8.97
C ARG A 21 -4.79 -1.48 -9.48
N THR A 22 -5.67 -2.48 -9.44
CA THR A 22 -7.05 -2.36 -9.95
C THR A 22 -7.79 -1.24 -9.23
N PRO A 23 -8.41 -0.31 -9.98
CA PRO A 23 -9.25 0.74 -9.40
C PRO A 23 -10.60 0.19 -8.91
N GLY A 24 -11.33 0.98 -8.13
CA GLY A 24 -12.67 0.63 -7.65
C GLY A 24 -12.71 -0.40 -6.53
N ILE A 25 -11.57 -0.78 -5.96
CA ILE A 25 -11.51 -1.70 -4.80
C ILE A 25 -11.61 -0.87 -3.52
N ASN A 26 -12.77 -0.92 -2.88
CA ASN A 26 -13.09 -0.10 -1.72
C ASN A 26 -12.79 -0.81 -0.39
N LEU A 27 -12.71 -0.01 0.69
CA LEU A 27 -12.68 -0.55 2.05
C LEU A 27 -14.02 -1.23 2.38
N THR A 28 -13.93 -2.33 3.12
CA THR A 28 -15.11 -2.92 3.76
C THR A 28 -15.56 -2.05 4.94
N GLU A 29 -16.74 -2.32 5.50
CA GLU A 29 -17.17 -1.68 6.74
C GLU A 29 -16.18 -1.94 7.88
N GLU A 30 -15.67 -3.16 7.98
CA GLU A 30 -14.62 -3.50 8.95
C GLU A 30 -13.33 -2.74 8.68
N GLY A 31 -12.94 -2.59 7.40
CA GLY A 31 -11.79 -1.78 7.01
C GLY A 31 -11.93 -0.32 7.43
N ARG A 32 -13.12 0.27 7.31
CA ARG A 32 -13.35 1.64 7.80
C ARG A 32 -13.16 1.75 9.32
N LYS A 33 -13.64 0.78 10.10
CA LYS A 33 -13.40 0.72 11.55
C LYS A 33 -11.92 0.58 11.89
N GLN A 34 -11.18 -0.23 11.14
CA GLN A 34 -9.72 -0.36 11.29
C GLN A 34 -9.00 0.97 11.01
N ALA A 35 -9.39 1.68 9.95
CA ALA A 35 -8.82 2.98 9.62
C ALA A 35 -9.13 4.04 10.71
N GLU A 36 -10.33 4.03 11.29
CA GLU A 36 -10.71 4.86 12.44
C GLU A 36 -9.83 4.59 13.66
N GLN A 37 -9.59 3.31 13.96
CA GLN A 37 -8.70 2.93 15.07
C GLN A 37 -7.26 3.38 14.82
N ALA A 38 -6.75 3.18 13.60
CA ALA A 38 -5.42 3.66 13.22
C ALA A 38 -5.31 5.18 13.33
N GLY A 39 -6.33 5.92 12.89
CA GLY A 39 -6.40 7.37 13.01
C GLY A 39 -6.29 7.84 14.46
N LYS A 40 -7.05 7.23 15.37
CA LYS A 40 -7.01 7.54 16.82
C LYS A 40 -5.63 7.25 17.44
N MET A 41 -4.96 6.20 17.00
CA MET A 41 -3.60 5.91 17.48
C MET A 41 -2.59 6.93 16.97
N LEU A 42 -2.73 7.36 15.73
CA LEU A 42 -1.83 8.34 15.10
C LEU A 42 -2.04 9.77 15.60
N GLU A 43 -3.25 10.13 16.02
CA GLU A 43 -3.58 11.43 16.61
C GLU A 43 -2.64 11.79 17.77
N ALA A 44 -2.23 10.80 18.57
CA ALA A 44 -1.33 10.99 19.70
C ALA A 44 0.16 11.21 19.30
N LEU A 45 0.50 11.07 18.02
CA LEU A 45 1.89 11.11 17.55
C LEU A 45 2.30 12.42 16.89
N ASP A 46 1.46 13.47 16.94
CA ASP A 46 1.75 14.77 16.32
C ASP A 46 2.24 14.62 14.86
N VAL A 47 1.37 14.03 14.02
CA VAL A 47 1.67 13.79 12.60
C VAL A 47 1.71 15.11 11.84
N SER A 48 2.80 15.36 11.11
CA SER A 48 3.00 16.59 10.34
C SER A 48 2.68 16.45 8.85
N ALA A 49 2.74 15.23 8.30
CA ALA A 49 2.41 14.97 6.90
C ALA A 49 1.92 13.54 6.68
N ILE A 50 1.03 13.39 5.69
CA ILE A 50 0.51 12.09 5.26
C ILE A 50 0.70 11.99 3.74
N TYR A 51 1.40 10.95 3.30
CA TYR A 51 1.48 10.57 1.88
C TYR A 51 0.82 9.22 1.66
N THR A 52 0.11 9.08 0.56
CA THR A 52 -0.66 7.86 0.29
C THR A 52 -0.44 7.33 -1.13
N SER A 53 -0.49 6.03 -1.27
CA SER A 53 -0.68 5.37 -2.55
C SER A 53 -1.93 5.93 -3.26
N PRO A 54 -1.90 6.10 -4.60
CA PRO A 54 -3.06 6.59 -5.36
C PRO A 54 -4.19 5.56 -5.53
N ILE A 55 -4.08 4.35 -4.98
CA ILE A 55 -5.15 3.34 -5.08
C ILE A 55 -6.29 3.61 -4.10
N ASP A 56 -7.54 3.31 -4.50
CA ASP A 56 -8.75 3.71 -3.78
C ASP A 56 -8.77 3.29 -2.30
N ARG A 57 -8.40 2.05 -1.99
CA ARG A 57 -8.37 1.54 -0.61
C ARG A 57 -7.36 2.27 0.28
N ALA A 58 -6.23 2.72 -0.30
CA ALA A 58 -5.25 3.52 0.44
C ALA A 58 -5.72 4.96 0.61
N ILE A 59 -6.31 5.55 -0.43
CA ILE A 59 -6.94 6.88 -0.38
C ILE A 59 -8.01 6.90 0.73
N GLN A 60 -8.95 5.95 0.72
CA GLN A 60 -10.03 5.88 1.71
C GLN A 60 -9.49 5.69 3.13
N THR A 61 -8.42 4.93 3.31
CA THR A 61 -7.73 4.81 4.61
C THR A 61 -7.15 6.16 5.03
N SER A 62 -6.48 6.85 4.11
CA SER A 62 -5.86 8.15 4.36
C SER A 62 -6.88 9.25 4.63
N GLU A 63 -8.03 9.25 3.97
CA GLU A 63 -9.14 10.17 4.24
C GLU A 63 -9.63 10.09 5.69
N ILE A 64 -9.72 8.87 6.23
CA ILE A 64 -10.12 8.66 7.61
C ILE A 64 -9.02 9.11 8.57
N VAL A 65 -7.78 8.66 8.34
CA VAL A 65 -6.63 9.01 9.18
C VAL A 65 -6.36 10.51 9.19
N SER A 66 -6.47 11.18 8.04
CA SER A 66 -6.24 12.63 7.92
C SER A 66 -7.18 13.46 8.77
N LYS A 67 -8.43 13.02 8.92
CA LYS A 67 -9.42 13.69 9.79
C LYS A 67 -9.01 13.61 11.28
N HIS A 68 -8.50 12.47 11.73
CA HIS A 68 -8.04 12.29 13.09
C HIS A 68 -6.77 13.11 13.39
N CYS A 69 -5.82 13.09 12.47
CA CYS A 69 -4.57 13.83 12.62
C CYS A 69 -4.70 15.34 12.33
N ASN A 70 -5.83 15.78 11.76
CA ASN A 70 -6.03 17.15 11.25
C ASN A 70 -4.92 17.59 10.26
N VAL A 71 -4.51 16.66 9.38
CA VAL A 71 -3.44 16.84 8.38
C VAL A 71 -3.94 16.36 7.03
N GLU A 72 -3.84 17.20 6.00
CA GLU A 72 -4.18 16.81 4.63
C GLU A 72 -3.22 15.73 4.10
N TYR A 73 -3.75 14.73 3.40
CA TYR A 73 -2.94 13.74 2.70
C TYR A 73 -2.60 14.17 1.28
N LYS A 74 -1.48 13.67 0.76
CA LYS A 74 -1.03 13.84 -0.63
C LYS A 74 -0.77 12.49 -1.26
N THR A 75 -1.25 12.30 -2.48
CA THR A 75 -0.95 11.07 -3.24
C THR A 75 0.47 11.10 -3.80
N ASP A 76 1.13 9.94 -3.79
CA ASP A 76 2.46 9.76 -4.38
C ASP A 76 2.58 8.38 -5.05
N ASN A 77 2.91 8.39 -6.35
CA ASN A 77 3.02 7.16 -7.14
C ASN A 77 4.13 6.21 -6.67
N ARG A 78 5.13 6.71 -5.94
CA ARG A 78 6.18 5.86 -5.36
C ARG A 78 5.65 4.90 -4.30
N LEU A 79 4.46 5.19 -3.73
CA LEU A 79 3.75 4.35 -2.76
C LEU A 79 2.73 3.41 -3.41
N ILE A 80 2.61 3.39 -4.74
CA ILE A 80 1.62 2.54 -5.41
C ILE A 80 1.89 1.06 -5.12
N GLU A 81 0.81 0.28 -5.10
CA GLU A 81 0.87 -1.19 -4.93
C GLU A 81 1.78 -1.84 -5.97
N LEU A 82 2.33 -3.01 -5.62
CA LEU A 82 3.06 -3.87 -6.55
C LEU A 82 2.23 -4.14 -7.79
N ASP A 83 2.83 -3.93 -8.98
CA ASP A 83 2.20 -4.37 -10.21
C ASP A 83 2.29 -5.89 -10.30
N MET A 84 1.14 -6.55 -10.25
CA MET A 84 1.05 -8.00 -10.26
C MET A 84 0.90 -8.59 -11.66
N GLY A 85 1.01 -7.75 -12.71
CA GLY A 85 0.95 -8.19 -14.09
C GLY A 85 -0.24 -9.09 -14.38
N GLN A 86 -0.01 -10.25 -15.00
CA GLN A 86 -1.08 -11.20 -15.34
C GLN A 86 -1.81 -11.80 -14.14
N PHE A 87 -1.26 -11.71 -12.91
CA PHE A 87 -1.93 -12.24 -11.71
C PHE A 87 -2.96 -11.27 -11.13
N THR A 88 -3.06 -10.06 -11.69
CA THR A 88 -4.04 -9.06 -11.25
C THR A 88 -5.46 -9.59 -11.38
N MET A 89 -6.25 -9.43 -10.31
CA MET A 89 -7.63 -9.90 -10.16
C MET A 89 -7.81 -11.43 -10.15
N MET A 90 -6.73 -12.20 -10.05
CA MET A 90 -6.83 -13.66 -9.87
C MET A 90 -7.04 -14.04 -8.40
N PRO A 91 -7.81 -15.10 -8.10
CA PRO A 91 -7.87 -15.68 -6.76
C PRO A 91 -6.49 -16.22 -6.32
N TYR A 92 -6.11 -16.00 -5.06
CA TYR A 92 -4.84 -16.53 -4.53
C TYR A 92 -4.68 -18.03 -4.71
N GLN A 93 -5.75 -18.79 -4.52
CA GLN A 93 -5.73 -20.24 -4.69
C GLN A 93 -5.37 -20.64 -6.12
N GLU A 94 -5.99 -20.00 -7.12
CA GLU A 94 -5.72 -20.25 -8.53
C GLU A 94 -4.26 -19.93 -8.90
N ILE A 95 -3.74 -18.80 -8.40
CA ILE A 95 -2.34 -18.43 -8.61
C ILE A 95 -1.43 -19.50 -8.04
N PHE A 96 -1.69 -19.94 -6.80
CA PHE A 96 -0.86 -20.95 -6.14
C PHE A 96 -0.89 -22.29 -6.86
N GLU A 97 -2.07 -22.76 -7.28
CA GLU A 97 -2.23 -24.04 -7.98
C GLU A 97 -1.53 -24.06 -9.35
N LYS A 98 -1.63 -22.97 -10.10
CA LYS A 98 -1.09 -22.91 -11.48
C LYS A 98 0.37 -22.45 -11.55
N HIS A 99 0.80 -21.59 -10.64
CA HIS A 99 2.09 -20.91 -10.71
C HIS A 99 2.98 -21.09 -9.46
N GLY A 100 2.48 -21.80 -8.45
CA GLY A 100 3.15 -21.97 -7.18
C GLY A 100 3.18 -20.68 -6.35
N ASN A 101 4.15 -20.55 -5.45
CA ASN A 101 4.23 -19.36 -4.59
C ASN A 101 4.93 -18.21 -5.33
N VAL A 102 4.14 -17.40 -6.06
CA VAL A 102 4.66 -16.25 -6.82
C VAL A 102 5.33 -15.19 -5.91
N PHE A 103 4.92 -15.08 -4.66
CA PHE A 103 5.54 -14.15 -3.72
C PHE A 103 6.97 -14.58 -3.37
N LEU A 104 7.22 -15.87 -3.15
CA LEU A 104 8.59 -16.36 -2.97
C LEU A 104 9.44 -16.14 -4.22
N LYS A 105 8.88 -16.39 -5.40
CA LYS A 105 9.55 -16.13 -6.67
C LYS A 105 9.86 -14.64 -6.85
N PHE A 106 8.94 -13.75 -6.49
CA PHE A 106 9.15 -12.30 -6.51
C PHE A 106 10.33 -11.91 -5.60
N TYR A 107 10.35 -12.35 -4.35
CA TYR A 107 11.44 -12.03 -3.41
C TYR A 107 12.77 -12.66 -3.80
N SER A 108 12.77 -13.79 -4.48
CA SER A 108 13.99 -14.41 -5.00
C SER A 108 14.52 -13.77 -6.28
N GLY A 109 13.79 -12.81 -6.86
CA GLY A 109 14.17 -12.16 -8.12
C GLY A 109 14.03 -13.06 -9.34
N SER A 110 13.12 -14.04 -9.31
CA SER A 110 12.89 -14.98 -10.42
C SER A 110 12.47 -14.25 -11.71
N SER A 111 13.14 -14.55 -12.81
CA SER A 111 12.79 -14.02 -14.14
C SER A 111 11.38 -14.45 -14.59
N GLU A 112 10.93 -15.64 -14.19
CA GLU A 112 9.58 -16.13 -14.49
C GLU A 112 8.49 -15.17 -13.99
N VAL A 113 8.66 -14.59 -12.81
CA VAL A 113 7.72 -13.59 -12.28
C VAL A 113 7.76 -12.31 -13.10
N SER A 114 8.95 -11.87 -13.46
CA SER A 114 9.15 -10.67 -14.30
C SER A 114 8.56 -10.86 -15.70
N GLU A 115 8.72 -12.04 -16.32
CA GLU A 115 8.13 -12.39 -17.63
C GLU A 115 6.61 -12.33 -17.63
N ASN A 116 5.98 -12.54 -16.49
CA ASN A 116 4.53 -12.41 -16.31
C ASN A 116 4.05 -10.95 -16.14
N GLY A 117 4.92 -9.97 -16.37
CA GLY A 117 4.61 -8.54 -16.25
C GLY A 117 4.54 -8.06 -14.79
N VAL A 118 5.00 -8.86 -13.83
CA VAL A 118 5.08 -8.45 -12.42
C VAL A 118 6.24 -7.48 -12.24
N GLU A 119 6.00 -6.39 -11.51
CA GLU A 119 7.03 -5.44 -11.11
C GLU A 119 8.13 -6.17 -10.32
N THR A 120 9.40 -5.92 -10.61
CA THR A 120 10.50 -6.59 -9.90
C THR A 120 10.71 -6.02 -8.50
N PHE A 121 11.30 -6.83 -7.62
CA PHE A 121 11.68 -6.36 -6.28
C PHE A 121 12.59 -5.13 -6.33
N ALA A 122 13.54 -5.10 -7.25
CA ALA A 122 14.44 -3.95 -7.42
C ALA A 122 13.69 -2.67 -7.82
N GLN A 123 12.69 -2.76 -8.70
CA GLN A 123 11.86 -1.61 -9.08
C GLN A 123 11.06 -1.08 -7.89
N VAL A 124 10.43 -1.97 -7.11
CA VAL A 124 9.72 -1.59 -5.89
C VAL A 124 10.67 -0.93 -4.89
N GLN A 125 11.82 -1.56 -4.64
CA GLN A 125 12.81 -1.05 -3.69
C GLN A 125 13.30 0.35 -4.10
N ASN A 126 13.59 0.56 -5.37
CA ASN A 126 14.07 1.85 -5.87
C ASN A 126 13.04 2.96 -5.62
N ARG A 127 11.77 2.77 -6.03
CA ARG A 127 10.74 3.79 -5.85
C ARG A 127 10.41 4.06 -4.37
N VAL A 128 10.45 3.03 -3.52
CA VAL A 128 10.23 3.19 -2.08
C VAL A 128 11.40 3.93 -1.43
N ASN A 129 12.65 3.62 -1.80
CA ASN A 129 13.82 4.34 -1.31
C ASN A 129 13.76 5.82 -1.70
N GLU A 130 13.41 6.15 -2.95
CA GLU A 130 13.21 7.54 -3.38
C GLU A 130 12.15 8.26 -2.53
N MET A 131 11.08 7.58 -2.14
CA MET A 131 10.07 8.16 -1.25
C MET A 131 10.61 8.40 0.16
N VAL A 132 11.36 7.44 0.70
CA VAL A 132 11.99 7.57 2.03
C VAL A 132 12.99 8.71 2.05
N ASP A 133 13.87 8.80 1.05
CA ASP A 133 14.85 9.88 0.93
C ASP A 133 14.19 11.26 0.81
N PHE A 134 13.11 11.35 0.02
CA PHE A 134 12.29 12.55 -0.07
C PHE A 134 11.75 12.97 1.30
N VAL A 135 11.16 12.03 2.06
CA VAL A 135 10.61 12.31 3.38
C VAL A 135 11.70 12.74 4.36
N ILE A 136 12.83 12.04 4.39
CA ILE A 136 13.97 12.38 5.27
C ILE A 136 14.50 13.80 4.97
N SER A 137 14.58 14.15 3.69
CA SER A 137 15.11 15.47 3.29
C SER A 137 14.15 16.60 3.64
N LYS A 138 12.84 16.36 3.46
CA LYS A 138 11.81 17.40 3.57
C LYS A 138 11.27 17.56 5.00
N HIS A 139 11.15 16.47 5.75
CA HIS A 139 10.47 16.40 7.04
C HIS A 139 11.43 16.08 8.19
N LYS A 140 12.40 16.99 8.41
CA LYS A 140 13.40 16.83 9.49
C LYS A 140 12.72 16.94 10.85
N ASN A 141 12.90 15.90 11.69
CA ASN A 141 12.34 15.81 13.05
C ASN A 141 10.80 15.81 13.12
N GLU A 142 10.13 15.51 12.03
CA GLU A 142 8.68 15.42 11.96
C GLU A 142 8.21 13.95 11.93
N ASN A 143 6.93 13.73 12.29
CA ASN A 143 6.29 12.44 12.15
C ASN A 143 5.49 12.42 10.84
N VAL A 144 5.84 11.50 9.96
CA VAL A 144 5.24 11.38 8.63
C VAL A 144 4.63 10.00 8.46
N VAL A 145 3.39 9.94 7.99
CA VAL A 145 2.69 8.68 7.69
C VAL A 145 2.75 8.40 6.19
N LEU A 146 3.15 7.19 5.82
CA LEU A 146 3.15 6.67 4.46
C LEU A 146 2.11 5.54 4.38
N VAL A 147 1.01 5.77 3.66
CA VAL A 147 -0.10 4.81 3.49
C VAL A 147 0.07 4.05 2.18
N THR A 148 0.14 2.71 2.22
CA THR A 148 0.36 1.84 1.04
C THR A 148 -0.70 0.76 0.92
#